data_33835fc80ab106d54f9783dcfd9eef54
#
_entry.id   33835fc80ab106d54f9783dcfd9eef54
#
_cell.length_a   1.000
_cell.length_b   1.000
_cell.length_c   1.000
_cell.angle_alpha   90.00
_cell.angle_beta   90.00
_cell.angle_gamma   90.00
#
_symmetry.space_group_name_H-M   'P 1'
#
loop_
_entity.id
_entity.type
_entity.pdbx_description
1 polymer ?
#
loop_
_entity_poly.entity_id
_entity_poly.type
_entity_poly.pdbx_seq_one_letter_code
_entity_poly.pdbx_strand_id
1 'polypeptide(L)'
;MMKRILLAAASLFAAALFASAQQPDIEAHLKAHPELLAGTDYLCPTGPVTLTKAPKGYKVFYISHYGRHGARYAWQSDLYEKIDDALSKADADGNLTEFGKDYKRRFDSLYPEVRYRVGDLSRKGWKQQEALAERMYKNFPKVFPDGAEVRAWTSTSTRCVMTMSAFCQGLKGMNPKIDLFENFGKVFLPAILPQDSGNPFRDKNFEQTPVKIPETWAQYIARTVDSKAILSRLFRDADKAVAADKQWDLVSYLWFYAMGMNSLDTDLSFTDLFTDEELIYLWKVDNFQFYTEIWPTHNGYQPILHDIIAKADDRIASGRVGADLRFGHDYTILPLMMLLDVNGLGHDILSADEIPYWSQSYNVPMGANIHFVFYRAKNKPTLFKVLLNGEEARLPLATDNWPYYDWEAFKARYGR
;
A
#
# COMPACT_ATOMS: atom_id res chain seq x y z
N MET A 1 29.77 -31.05 -25.77
CA MET A 1 29.81 -29.56 -25.83
C MET A 1 28.52 -28.95 -26.38
N MET A 2 27.74 -29.59 -27.24
CA MET A 2 26.48 -29.09 -27.83
C MET A 2 25.25 -29.04 -26.89
N LYS A 3 25.17 -29.86 -25.84
CA LYS A 3 23.99 -29.86 -24.93
C LYS A 3 23.96 -28.70 -23.91
N ARG A 4 25.11 -28.03 -23.66
CA ARG A 4 25.17 -26.86 -22.76
C ARG A 4 24.81 -25.54 -23.44
N ILE A 5 24.90 -25.47 -24.77
CA ILE A 5 24.57 -24.26 -25.55
C ILE A 5 23.04 -24.16 -25.77
N LEU A 6 22.32 -25.29 -25.81
CA LEU A 6 20.85 -25.31 -25.96
C LEU A 6 20.07 -24.89 -24.68
N LEU A 7 20.65 -25.09 -23.47
CA LEU A 7 20.02 -24.64 -22.23
C LEU A 7 20.20 -23.14 -22.00
N ALA A 8 21.28 -22.53 -22.45
CA ALA A 8 21.51 -21.08 -22.35
C ALA A 8 20.62 -20.29 -23.34
N ALA A 9 20.35 -20.87 -24.51
CA ALA A 9 19.43 -20.25 -25.49
C ALA A 9 17.98 -20.32 -25.07
N ALA A 10 17.55 -21.38 -24.36
CA ALA A 10 16.19 -21.50 -23.86
C ALA A 10 15.87 -20.52 -22.70
N SER A 11 16.85 -20.21 -21.85
CA SER A 11 16.69 -19.23 -20.78
C SER A 11 16.67 -17.77 -21.27
N LEU A 12 17.41 -17.47 -22.35
CA LEU A 12 17.35 -16.15 -23.00
C LEU A 12 16.06 -15.96 -23.81
N PHE A 13 15.48 -17.03 -24.38
CA PHE A 13 14.22 -16.96 -25.10
C PHE A 13 13.02 -16.82 -24.16
N ALA A 14 13.08 -17.39 -22.95
CA ALA A 14 12.04 -17.22 -21.94
C ALA A 14 12.01 -15.76 -21.38
N ALA A 15 13.18 -15.14 -21.17
CA ALA A 15 13.28 -13.74 -20.76
C ALA A 15 12.81 -12.78 -21.87
N ALA A 16 13.04 -13.09 -23.14
CA ALA A 16 12.57 -12.27 -24.28
C ALA A 16 11.06 -12.41 -24.55
N LEU A 17 10.43 -13.51 -24.15
CA LEU A 17 8.97 -13.68 -24.26
C LEU A 17 8.18 -12.92 -23.19
N PHE A 18 8.81 -12.56 -22.06
CA PHE A 18 8.21 -11.66 -21.08
C PHE A 18 8.31 -10.18 -21.45
N ALA A 19 9.28 -9.81 -22.30
CA ALA A 19 9.45 -8.44 -22.79
C ALA A 19 8.51 -8.05 -23.97
N SER A 20 7.76 -8.99 -24.52
CA SER A 20 6.79 -8.75 -25.62
C SER A 20 5.34 -9.02 -25.24
N ALA A 21 5.03 -9.28 -23.97
CA ALA A 21 3.66 -9.14 -23.49
C ALA A 21 3.33 -7.65 -23.63
N GLN A 22 2.40 -7.32 -24.54
CA GLN A 22 1.89 -5.97 -24.73
C GLN A 22 1.57 -5.41 -23.35
N GLN A 23 2.30 -4.35 -22.91
CA GLN A 23 2.02 -3.72 -21.63
C GLN A 23 0.54 -3.37 -21.61
N PRO A 24 -0.22 -3.71 -20.55
CA PRO A 24 -1.64 -3.40 -20.51
C PRO A 24 -1.80 -1.89 -20.70
N ASP A 25 -2.80 -1.48 -21.48
CA ASP A 25 -3.15 -0.06 -21.59
C ASP A 25 -3.64 0.41 -20.22
N ILE A 26 -2.73 0.99 -19.45
CA ILE A 26 -3.00 1.43 -18.07
C ILE A 26 -4.09 2.50 -18.04
N GLU A 27 -4.17 3.36 -19.07
CA GLU A 27 -5.21 4.38 -19.12
C GLU A 27 -6.58 3.78 -19.40
N ALA A 28 -6.67 2.81 -20.31
CA ALA A 28 -7.91 2.07 -20.53
C ALA A 28 -8.33 1.30 -19.26
N HIS A 29 -7.37 0.72 -18.54
CA HIS A 29 -7.64 0.05 -17.26
C HIS A 29 -8.17 1.02 -16.21
N LEU A 30 -7.55 2.20 -16.04
CA LEU A 30 -7.99 3.22 -15.08
C LEU A 30 -9.35 3.84 -15.45
N LYS A 31 -9.63 4.01 -16.76
CA LYS A 31 -10.96 4.46 -17.23
C LYS A 31 -12.05 3.43 -16.94
N ALA A 32 -11.71 2.13 -17.01
CA ALA A 32 -12.64 1.04 -16.65
C ALA A 32 -12.81 0.88 -15.13
N HIS A 33 -11.82 1.32 -14.35
CA HIS A 33 -11.74 1.20 -12.89
C HIS A 33 -11.37 2.53 -12.23
N PRO A 34 -12.24 3.56 -12.30
CA PRO A 34 -11.92 4.91 -11.82
C PRO A 34 -11.62 4.98 -10.31
N GLU A 35 -12.09 4.00 -9.54
CA GLU A 35 -11.77 3.87 -8.12
C GLU A 35 -10.26 3.72 -7.84
N LEU A 36 -9.49 3.18 -8.80
CA LEU A 36 -8.04 3.00 -8.70
C LEU A 36 -7.27 4.33 -8.79
N LEU A 37 -7.90 5.38 -9.34
CA LEU A 37 -7.33 6.73 -9.41
C LEU A 37 -7.12 7.36 -8.04
N ALA A 38 -7.75 6.81 -7.00
CA ALA A 38 -7.48 7.19 -5.61
C ALA A 38 -6.07 6.77 -5.13
N GLY A 39 -5.31 6.01 -5.93
CA GLY A 39 -3.94 5.62 -5.61
C GLY A 39 -3.84 4.93 -4.25
N THR A 40 -3.00 5.46 -3.36
CA THR A 40 -2.86 4.93 -2.00
C THR A 40 -4.13 5.13 -1.14
N ASP A 41 -5.05 6.01 -1.51
CA ASP A 41 -6.33 6.22 -0.81
C ASP A 41 -7.47 5.32 -1.36
N TYR A 42 -7.18 4.47 -2.37
CA TYR A 42 -8.04 3.35 -2.73
C TYR A 42 -8.25 2.41 -1.54
N LEU A 43 -9.38 1.76 -1.44
CA LEU A 43 -9.69 0.84 -0.35
C LEU A 43 -9.39 -0.60 -0.76
N CYS A 44 -8.53 -1.29 0.00
CA CYS A 44 -8.29 -2.72 -0.21
C CYS A 44 -9.63 -3.49 -0.18
N PRO A 45 -9.94 -4.25 -1.23
CA PRO A 45 -11.15 -5.07 -1.25
C PRO A 45 -11.17 -6.08 -0.11
N THR A 46 -12.33 -6.21 0.54
CA THR A 46 -12.54 -7.12 1.68
C THR A 46 -13.33 -8.38 1.32
N GLY A 47 -13.80 -8.47 0.08
CA GLY A 47 -14.59 -9.58 -0.43
C GLY A 47 -13.87 -10.94 -0.38
N PRO A 48 -14.61 -12.04 -0.63
CA PRO A 48 -14.02 -13.37 -0.70
C PRO A 48 -13.03 -13.48 -1.88
N VAL A 49 -11.97 -14.28 -1.67
CA VAL A 49 -10.97 -14.58 -2.71
C VAL A 49 -10.87 -16.09 -2.91
N THR A 50 -10.56 -16.51 -4.13
CA THR A 50 -10.33 -17.93 -4.45
C THR A 50 -8.83 -18.19 -4.43
N LEU A 51 -8.39 -19.09 -3.57
CA LEU A 51 -6.98 -19.45 -3.40
C LEU A 51 -6.70 -20.87 -3.88
N THR A 52 -5.52 -21.08 -4.46
CA THR A 52 -5.03 -22.40 -4.85
C THR A 52 -4.96 -23.32 -3.62
N LYS A 53 -5.51 -24.54 -3.75
CA LYS A 53 -5.54 -25.53 -2.67
C LYS A 53 -4.12 -25.99 -2.33
N ALA A 54 -3.88 -26.27 -1.04
CA ALA A 54 -2.61 -26.81 -0.58
C ALA A 54 -2.24 -28.11 -1.31
N PRO A 55 -0.95 -28.33 -1.64
CA PRO A 55 -0.48 -29.57 -2.23
C PRO A 55 -0.84 -30.78 -1.35
N LYS A 56 -1.01 -31.95 -1.98
CA LYS A 56 -1.45 -33.18 -1.27
C LYS A 56 -0.54 -33.50 -0.08
N GLY A 57 -1.17 -33.62 1.09
CA GLY A 57 -0.50 -33.93 2.36
C GLY A 57 -0.01 -32.71 3.15
N TYR A 58 -0.03 -31.50 2.58
CA TYR A 58 0.32 -30.27 3.28
C TYR A 58 -0.87 -29.69 4.05
N LYS A 59 -0.58 -29.14 5.22
CA LYS A 59 -1.56 -28.44 6.09
C LYS A 59 -1.01 -27.07 6.44
N VAL A 60 -1.85 -26.04 6.29
CA VAL A 60 -1.52 -24.69 6.78
C VAL A 60 -1.39 -24.71 8.30
N PHE A 61 -0.42 -23.96 8.84
CA PHE A 61 -0.20 -23.89 10.29
C PHE A 61 0.21 -22.52 10.82
N TYR A 62 0.73 -21.64 9.97
CA TYR A 62 1.25 -20.34 10.40
C TYR A 62 1.03 -19.26 9.33
N ILE A 63 0.78 -18.02 9.77
CA ILE A 63 0.73 -16.81 8.94
C ILE A 63 1.64 -15.76 9.54
N SER A 64 2.58 -15.23 8.73
CA SER A 64 3.28 -13.97 9.00
C SER A 64 2.64 -12.87 8.16
N HIS A 65 2.11 -11.85 8.81
CA HIS A 65 1.34 -10.77 8.19
C HIS A 65 2.03 -9.42 8.39
N TYR A 66 1.98 -8.58 7.37
CA TYR A 66 2.19 -7.15 7.48
C TYR A 66 1.00 -6.43 6.82
N GLY A 67 0.32 -5.55 7.56
CA GLY A 67 -0.83 -4.78 7.11
C GLY A 67 -0.58 -3.26 7.22
N ARG A 68 -1.06 -2.51 6.25
CA ARG A 68 -1.21 -1.06 6.33
C ARG A 68 -2.42 -0.71 7.20
N HIS A 69 -2.39 0.46 7.85
CA HIS A 69 -3.57 0.99 8.52
C HIS A 69 -4.78 1.05 7.59
N GLY A 70 -5.98 1.00 8.17
CA GLY A 70 -7.25 1.10 7.44
C GLY A 70 -7.52 2.51 6.91
N ALA A 71 -8.67 2.67 6.27
CA ALA A 71 -9.17 3.96 5.79
C ALA A 71 -9.12 5.03 6.89
N ARG A 72 -8.73 6.26 6.53
CA ARG A 72 -8.43 7.34 7.47
C ARG A 72 -8.82 8.70 6.93
N TYR A 73 -8.89 9.69 7.80
CA TYR A 73 -8.90 11.10 7.42
C TYR A 73 -7.56 11.51 6.80
N ALA A 74 -7.49 12.66 6.14
CA ALA A 74 -6.25 13.14 5.50
C ALA A 74 -5.05 13.02 6.45
N TRP A 75 -3.88 12.70 5.89
CA TRP A 75 -2.66 12.56 6.68
C TRP A 75 -1.88 13.87 6.81
N GLN A 76 -2.07 14.78 5.86
CA GLN A 76 -1.42 16.09 5.82
C GLN A 76 -2.09 17.01 6.83
N SER A 77 -1.31 17.56 7.74
CA SER A 77 -1.80 18.34 8.89
C SER A 77 -2.57 19.61 8.50
N ASP A 78 -2.24 20.21 7.39
CA ASP A 78 -2.76 21.50 6.93
C ASP A 78 -3.67 21.42 5.70
N LEU A 79 -3.94 20.21 5.17
CA LEU A 79 -4.72 20.03 3.94
C LEU A 79 -6.09 20.70 4.03
N TYR A 80 -6.84 20.42 5.08
CA TYR A 80 -8.19 20.96 5.24
C TYR A 80 -8.18 22.47 5.44
N GLU A 81 -7.21 22.99 6.22
CA GLU A 81 -7.08 24.43 6.50
C GLU A 81 -6.67 25.20 5.25
N LYS A 82 -5.75 24.68 4.44
CA LYS A 82 -5.32 25.32 3.19
C LYS A 82 -6.44 25.43 2.16
N ILE A 83 -7.29 24.40 2.08
CA ILE A 83 -8.48 24.45 1.22
C ILE A 83 -9.48 25.46 1.75
N ASP A 84 -9.76 25.47 3.07
CA ASP A 84 -10.66 26.45 3.69
C ASP A 84 -10.19 27.88 3.49
N ASP A 85 -8.92 28.15 3.78
CA ASP A 85 -8.30 29.48 3.59
C ASP A 85 -8.48 30.01 2.16
N ALA A 86 -8.18 29.15 1.16
CA ALA A 86 -8.29 29.55 -0.23
C ALA A 86 -9.73 29.84 -0.66
N LEU A 87 -10.69 28.96 -0.28
CA LEU A 87 -12.09 29.10 -0.61
C LEU A 87 -12.74 30.28 0.14
N SER A 88 -12.46 30.44 1.43
CA SER A 88 -13.04 31.49 2.27
C SER A 88 -12.54 32.89 1.87
N LYS A 89 -11.24 33.00 1.56
CA LYS A 89 -10.67 34.24 1.02
C LYS A 89 -11.28 34.60 -0.34
N ALA A 90 -11.39 33.64 -1.26
CA ALA A 90 -11.98 33.87 -2.57
C ALA A 90 -13.46 34.25 -2.50
N ASP A 91 -14.22 33.68 -1.56
CA ASP A 91 -15.63 34.05 -1.32
C ASP A 91 -15.74 35.48 -0.82
N ALA A 92 -14.97 35.85 0.19
CA ALA A 92 -14.94 37.24 0.72
C ALA A 92 -14.56 38.28 -0.35
N ASP A 93 -13.67 37.91 -1.27
CA ASP A 93 -13.21 38.74 -2.39
C ASP A 93 -14.17 38.78 -3.60
N GLY A 94 -15.28 38.00 -3.56
CA GLY A 94 -16.20 37.81 -4.70
C GLY A 94 -15.55 37.11 -5.89
N ASN A 95 -14.47 36.35 -5.66
CA ASN A 95 -13.66 35.68 -6.67
C ASN A 95 -14.09 34.25 -6.98
N LEU A 96 -15.09 33.68 -6.28
CA LEU A 96 -15.62 32.36 -6.60
C LEU A 96 -16.47 32.37 -7.87
N THR A 97 -16.30 31.36 -8.72
CA THR A 97 -17.26 31.03 -9.79
C THR A 97 -18.55 30.46 -9.18
N GLU A 98 -19.59 30.23 -9.97
CA GLU A 98 -20.81 29.55 -9.46
C GLU A 98 -20.50 28.12 -9.04
N PHE A 99 -19.66 27.40 -9.79
CA PHE A 99 -19.13 26.08 -9.40
C PHE A 99 -18.31 26.17 -8.09
N GLY A 100 -17.44 27.20 -7.96
CA GLY A 100 -16.64 27.42 -6.76
C GLY A 100 -17.50 27.66 -5.52
N LYS A 101 -18.63 28.36 -5.63
CA LYS A 101 -19.57 28.55 -4.53
C LYS A 101 -20.24 27.23 -4.12
N ASP A 102 -20.63 26.39 -5.08
CA ASP A 102 -21.21 25.07 -4.79
C ASP A 102 -20.14 24.17 -4.15
N TYR A 103 -18.92 24.14 -4.68
CA TYR A 103 -17.80 23.39 -4.12
C TYR A 103 -17.54 23.81 -2.65
N LYS A 104 -17.46 25.13 -2.39
CA LYS A 104 -17.32 25.64 -1.02
C LYS A 104 -18.46 25.22 -0.11
N ARG A 105 -19.71 25.32 -0.55
CA ARG A 105 -20.89 24.90 0.23
C ARG A 105 -20.79 23.41 0.63
N ARG A 106 -20.40 22.55 -0.31
CA ARG A 106 -20.16 21.10 -0.01
C ARG A 106 -19.01 20.93 0.96
N PHE A 107 -17.89 21.62 0.76
CA PHE A 107 -16.74 21.61 1.63
C PHE A 107 -17.10 22.06 3.05
N ASP A 108 -17.77 23.20 3.20
CA ASP A 108 -18.18 23.76 4.49
C ASP A 108 -19.12 22.83 5.28
N SER A 109 -19.90 22.00 4.60
CA SER A 109 -20.78 21.02 5.26
C SER A 109 -20.02 19.87 5.92
N LEU A 110 -18.82 19.53 5.41
CA LEU A 110 -17.99 18.45 5.92
C LEU A 110 -16.84 18.94 6.82
N TYR A 111 -16.38 20.18 6.61
CA TYR A 111 -15.22 20.74 7.28
C TYR A 111 -15.27 20.67 8.82
N PRO A 112 -16.39 20.92 9.52
CA PRO A 112 -16.49 20.78 10.97
C PRO A 112 -16.18 19.36 11.47
N GLU A 113 -16.48 18.33 10.68
CA GLU A 113 -16.18 16.94 11.02
C GLU A 113 -14.70 16.61 10.83
N VAL A 114 -14.10 17.07 9.73
CA VAL A 114 -12.78 16.57 9.30
C VAL A 114 -11.61 17.35 9.88
N ARG A 115 -11.75 18.65 10.15
CA ARG A 115 -10.64 19.57 10.47
C ARG A 115 -9.77 19.17 11.66
N TYR A 116 -10.33 18.45 12.64
CA TYR A 116 -9.58 18.02 13.84
C TYR A 116 -9.26 16.52 13.84
N ARG A 117 -9.51 15.84 12.73
CA ARG A 117 -9.36 14.39 12.63
C ARG A 117 -8.23 13.95 11.68
N VAL A 118 -7.31 14.85 11.43
CA VAL A 118 -6.15 14.56 10.57
C VAL A 118 -5.40 13.33 11.08
N GLY A 119 -5.25 12.34 10.19
CA GLY A 119 -4.54 11.09 10.49
C GLY A 119 -5.31 10.07 11.31
N ASP A 120 -6.53 10.37 11.77
CA ASP A 120 -7.36 9.43 12.52
C ASP A 120 -7.88 8.30 11.62
N LEU A 121 -7.94 7.08 12.17
CA LEU A 121 -8.66 5.98 11.53
C LEU A 121 -10.15 6.34 11.42
N SER A 122 -10.73 6.19 10.22
CA SER A 122 -12.16 6.42 10.03
C SER A 122 -12.99 5.22 10.52
N ARG A 123 -14.31 5.43 10.69
CA ARG A 123 -15.25 4.34 10.98
C ARG A 123 -15.22 3.27 9.86
N LYS A 124 -15.11 3.71 8.60
CA LYS A 124 -14.97 2.81 7.45
C LYS A 124 -13.70 1.99 7.55
N GLY A 125 -12.57 2.61 7.98
CA GLY A 125 -11.30 1.92 8.19
C GLY A 125 -11.37 0.87 9.30
N TRP A 126 -12.08 1.15 10.39
CA TRP A 126 -12.32 0.17 11.44
C TRP A 126 -13.05 -1.07 10.89
N LYS A 127 -14.19 -0.87 10.23
CA LYS A 127 -14.97 -1.97 9.63
C LYS A 127 -14.18 -2.73 8.56
N GLN A 128 -13.37 -2.01 7.77
CA GLN A 128 -12.48 -2.63 6.78
C GLN A 128 -11.52 -3.62 7.44
N GLN A 129 -10.91 -3.25 8.56
CA GLN A 129 -9.95 -4.12 9.26
C GLN A 129 -10.62 -5.33 9.88
N GLU A 130 -11.81 -5.19 10.46
CA GLU A 130 -12.62 -6.32 10.93
C GLU A 130 -12.92 -7.30 9.78
N ALA A 131 -13.32 -6.80 8.61
CA ALA A 131 -13.64 -7.62 7.44
C ALA A 131 -12.38 -8.32 6.86
N LEU A 132 -11.22 -7.65 6.86
CA LEU A 132 -9.94 -8.27 6.46
C LEU A 132 -9.54 -9.40 7.40
N ALA A 133 -9.74 -9.23 8.71
CA ALA A 133 -9.50 -10.26 9.72
C ALA A 133 -10.43 -11.46 9.53
N GLU A 134 -11.73 -11.23 9.31
CA GLU A 134 -12.69 -12.28 8.99
C GLU A 134 -12.29 -13.05 7.72
N ARG A 135 -11.87 -12.35 6.67
CA ARG A 135 -11.38 -12.97 5.43
C ARG A 135 -10.18 -13.87 5.70
N MET A 136 -9.18 -13.39 6.49
CA MET A 136 -8.03 -14.20 6.88
C MET A 136 -8.46 -15.48 7.62
N TYR A 137 -9.35 -15.36 8.60
CA TYR A 137 -9.86 -16.48 9.34
C TYR A 137 -10.60 -17.48 8.44
N LYS A 138 -11.52 -17.01 7.60
CA LYS A 138 -12.31 -17.84 6.68
C LYS A 138 -11.43 -18.60 5.67
N ASN A 139 -10.36 -17.98 5.18
CA ASN A 139 -9.42 -18.61 4.26
C ASN A 139 -8.51 -19.63 4.94
N PHE A 140 -8.15 -19.42 6.22
CA PHE A 140 -7.17 -20.21 6.94
C PHE A 140 -7.63 -20.62 8.36
N PRO A 141 -8.83 -21.21 8.53
CA PRO A 141 -9.38 -21.49 9.86
C PRO A 141 -8.50 -22.44 10.69
N LYS A 142 -7.67 -23.26 10.04
CA LYS A 142 -6.72 -24.17 10.71
C LYS A 142 -5.52 -23.48 11.35
N VAL A 143 -5.30 -22.21 11.05
CA VAL A 143 -4.28 -21.37 11.70
C VAL A 143 -4.79 -20.84 13.04
N PHE A 144 -6.12 -20.79 13.22
CA PHE A 144 -6.78 -20.18 14.38
C PHE A 144 -7.66 -21.16 15.17
N PRO A 145 -7.18 -22.38 15.52
CA PRO A 145 -7.93 -23.26 16.43
C PRO A 145 -7.98 -22.66 17.85
N ASP A 146 -8.76 -23.28 18.74
CA ASP A 146 -8.77 -22.93 20.15
C ASP A 146 -7.35 -22.96 20.72
N GLY A 147 -6.94 -21.90 21.41
CA GLY A 147 -5.59 -21.73 21.95
C GLY A 147 -4.50 -21.40 20.95
N ALA A 148 -4.83 -21.13 19.67
CA ALA A 148 -3.84 -20.68 18.70
C ALA A 148 -3.15 -19.40 19.16
N GLU A 149 -1.83 -19.34 19.06
CA GLU A 149 -1.02 -18.22 19.50
C GLU A 149 -0.97 -17.12 18.42
N VAL A 150 -1.60 -15.98 18.69
CA VAL A 150 -1.58 -14.80 17.82
C VAL A 150 -0.86 -13.67 18.54
N ARG A 151 0.15 -13.12 17.91
CA ARG A 151 0.94 -11.99 18.42
C ARG A 151 0.85 -10.84 17.42
N ALA A 152 0.45 -9.67 17.89
CA ALA A 152 0.25 -8.49 17.07
C ALA A 152 1.13 -7.32 17.55
N TRP A 153 1.76 -6.64 16.61
CA TRP A 153 2.61 -5.48 16.86
C TRP A 153 2.29 -4.34 15.91
N THR A 154 2.49 -3.12 16.39
CA THR A 154 2.33 -1.94 15.56
C THR A 154 3.30 -0.83 15.92
N SER A 155 3.41 0.18 15.05
CA SER A 155 4.09 1.44 15.31
C SER A 155 3.36 2.25 16.40
N THR A 156 3.92 3.38 16.78
CA THR A 156 3.32 4.31 17.75
C THR A 156 2.23 5.21 17.16
N SER A 157 1.97 5.10 15.86
CA SER A 157 0.92 5.89 15.19
C SER A 157 -0.47 5.45 15.65
N THR A 158 -1.29 6.40 16.10
CA THR A 158 -2.64 6.14 16.63
C THR A 158 -3.49 5.33 15.65
N ARG A 159 -3.49 5.69 14.35
CA ARG A 159 -4.25 4.94 13.33
C ARG A 159 -3.78 3.50 13.16
N CYS A 160 -2.49 3.22 13.36
CA CYS A 160 -1.98 1.85 13.28
C CYS A 160 -2.36 1.04 14.52
N VAL A 161 -2.32 1.64 15.71
CA VAL A 161 -2.79 1.01 16.96
C VAL A 161 -4.28 0.66 16.85
N MET A 162 -5.12 1.60 16.39
CA MET A 162 -6.54 1.38 16.19
C MET A 162 -6.84 0.34 15.10
N THR A 163 -6.03 0.30 14.04
CA THR A 163 -6.09 -0.71 12.99
C THR A 163 -5.80 -2.11 13.53
N MET A 164 -4.72 -2.26 14.29
CA MET A 164 -4.37 -3.51 14.96
C MET A 164 -5.52 -4.00 15.85
N SER A 165 -6.07 -3.09 16.67
CA SER A 165 -7.17 -3.43 17.58
C SER A 165 -8.43 -3.86 16.82
N ALA A 166 -8.82 -3.16 15.76
CA ALA A 166 -9.96 -3.54 14.92
C ALA A 166 -9.79 -4.91 14.28
N PHE A 167 -8.59 -5.17 13.71
CA PHE A 167 -8.27 -6.47 13.11
C PHE A 167 -8.29 -7.60 14.14
N CYS A 168 -7.68 -7.38 15.30
CA CYS A 168 -7.62 -8.34 16.40
C CYS A 168 -9.02 -8.63 16.98
N GLN A 169 -9.88 -7.60 17.10
CA GLN A 169 -11.27 -7.80 17.49
C GLN A 169 -12.04 -8.65 16.46
N GLY A 170 -11.82 -8.41 15.15
CA GLY A 170 -12.38 -9.24 14.09
C GLY A 170 -11.99 -10.72 14.23
N LEU A 171 -10.70 -11.03 14.49
CA LEU A 171 -10.25 -12.40 14.74
C LEU A 171 -10.88 -13.01 16.00
N LYS A 172 -10.94 -12.25 17.11
CA LYS A 172 -11.59 -12.69 18.36
C LYS A 172 -13.09 -12.90 18.18
N GLY A 173 -13.74 -12.12 17.32
CA GLY A 173 -15.14 -12.32 16.95
C GLY A 173 -15.38 -13.66 16.23
N MET A 174 -14.39 -14.10 15.42
CA MET A 174 -14.46 -15.41 14.74
C MET A 174 -14.13 -16.59 15.66
N ASN A 175 -13.12 -16.46 16.54
CA ASN A 175 -12.80 -17.45 17.57
C ASN A 175 -12.34 -16.76 18.86
N PRO A 176 -13.22 -16.63 19.88
CA PRO A 176 -12.87 -15.99 21.14
C PRO A 176 -11.82 -16.71 21.98
N LYS A 177 -11.49 -17.98 21.64
CA LYS A 177 -10.54 -18.81 22.40
C LYS A 177 -9.10 -18.73 21.87
N ILE A 178 -8.80 -17.96 20.81
CA ILE A 178 -7.40 -17.76 20.41
C ILE A 178 -6.64 -17.04 21.52
N ASP A 179 -5.37 -17.42 21.73
CA ASP A 179 -4.44 -16.71 22.64
C ASP A 179 -3.87 -15.50 21.89
N LEU A 180 -4.54 -14.35 22.04
CA LEU A 180 -4.18 -13.11 21.36
C LEU A 180 -3.47 -12.16 22.31
N PHE A 181 -2.32 -11.61 21.87
CA PHE A 181 -1.58 -10.58 22.56
C PHE A 181 -1.26 -9.43 21.61
N GLU A 182 -1.68 -8.22 21.97
CA GLU A 182 -1.44 -6.98 21.23
C GLU A 182 -0.37 -6.15 21.93
N ASN A 183 0.55 -5.53 21.17
CA ASN A 183 1.55 -4.64 21.71
C ASN A 183 1.93 -3.55 20.71
N PHE A 184 2.46 -2.43 21.21
CA PHE A 184 2.94 -1.33 20.39
C PHE A 184 4.11 -0.62 21.06
N GLY A 185 4.88 0.15 20.31
CA GLY A 185 5.95 0.95 20.87
C GLY A 185 7.19 1.02 19.98
N LYS A 186 8.12 1.90 20.36
CA LYS A 186 9.35 2.14 19.60
C LYS A 186 10.24 0.89 19.47
N VAL A 187 10.16 -0.04 20.42
CA VAL A 187 10.93 -1.30 20.41
C VAL A 187 10.58 -2.19 19.21
N PHE A 188 9.40 -2.03 18.63
CA PHE A 188 8.95 -2.80 17.45
C PHE A 188 9.26 -2.12 16.12
N LEU A 189 9.71 -0.85 16.13
CA LEU A 189 9.98 -0.10 14.91
C LEU A 189 10.97 -0.78 13.95
N PRO A 190 12.03 -1.49 14.39
CA PRO A 190 12.86 -2.25 13.46
C PRO A 190 12.10 -3.25 12.59
N ALA A 191 11.07 -3.91 13.13
CA ALA A 191 10.24 -4.89 12.43
C ALA A 191 8.96 -4.30 11.81
N ILE A 192 8.68 -3.01 12.02
CA ILE A 192 7.46 -2.34 11.54
C ILE A 192 7.81 -1.17 10.62
N LEU A 193 8.77 -0.32 10.99
CA LEU A 193 9.08 0.93 10.30
C LEU A 193 10.57 1.27 10.47
N PRO A 194 11.48 0.46 9.90
CA PRO A 194 12.91 0.56 10.18
C PRO A 194 13.53 1.88 9.77
N GLN A 195 13.03 2.55 8.73
CA GLN A 195 13.57 3.79 8.19
C GLN A 195 12.92 5.06 8.77
N ASP A 196 11.97 4.94 9.70
CA ASP A 196 11.34 6.09 10.36
C ASP A 196 12.36 6.90 11.17
N SER A 197 12.27 8.24 11.09
CA SER A 197 13.15 9.15 11.82
C SER A 197 13.01 9.04 13.34
N GLY A 198 11.84 8.61 13.82
CA GLY A 198 11.56 8.34 15.23
C GLY A 198 12.03 6.97 15.72
N ASN A 199 12.55 6.12 14.81
CA ASN A 199 13.12 4.82 15.19
C ASN A 199 14.49 4.98 15.84
N PRO A 200 14.67 4.71 17.14
CA PRO A 200 15.95 4.84 17.82
C PRO A 200 17.00 3.82 17.34
N PHE A 201 16.57 2.76 16.64
CA PHE A 201 17.41 1.69 16.12
C PHE A 201 17.66 1.83 14.62
N ARG A 202 17.23 2.94 13.99
CA ARG A 202 17.45 3.19 12.57
C ARG A 202 18.94 3.18 12.26
N ASP A 203 19.32 2.48 11.17
CA ASP A 203 20.66 2.58 10.61
C ASP A 203 20.88 4.00 10.05
N LYS A 204 21.73 4.78 10.71
CA LYS A 204 22.05 6.15 10.31
C LYS A 204 23.03 6.22 9.15
N ASN A 205 23.73 5.11 8.85
CA ASN A 205 24.69 4.98 7.77
C ASN A 205 24.11 4.25 6.57
N PHE A 206 22.79 4.04 6.56
CA PHE A 206 22.13 3.38 5.45
C PHE A 206 22.30 4.18 4.15
N GLU A 207 22.90 3.53 3.15
CA GLU A 207 23.09 4.10 1.82
C GLU A 207 21.83 3.91 0.98
N GLN A 208 21.32 5.01 0.45
CA GLN A 208 20.16 5.00 -0.41
C GLN A 208 20.50 4.47 -1.81
N THR A 209 19.56 3.72 -2.39
CA THR A 209 19.65 3.31 -3.80
C THR A 209 19.32 4.51 -4.69
N PRO A 210 20.16 4.90 -5.64
CA PRO A 210 19.89 6.07 -6.49
C PRO A 210 18.70 5.82 -7.41
N VAL A 211 17.83 6.83 -7.55
CA VAL A 211 16.81 6.86 -8.60
C VAL A 211 17.51 7.12 -9.94
N LYS A 212 17.19 6.33 -10.97
CA LYS A 212 17.80 6.41 -12.30
C LYS A 212 17.01 7.25 -13.30
N ILE A 213 15.87 7.80 -12.89
CA ILE A 213 15.03 8.68 -13.72
C ILE A 213 15.71 10.06 -13.77
N PRO A 214 16.05 10.58 -14.97
CA PRO A 214 16.73 11.87 -15.09
C PRO A 214 15.82 13.07 -14.87
N GLU A 215 14.52 12.89 -15.06
CA GLU A 215 13.49 13.92 -14.89
C GLU A 215 13.16 14.12 -13.41
N THR A 216 13.06 15.36 -12.97
CA THR A 216 12.60 15.68 -11.61
C THR A 216 11.07 15.70 -11.52
N TRP A 217 10.54 15.49 -10.32
CA TRP A 217 9.10 15.59 -10.06
C TRP A 217 8.50 16.94 -10.50
N ALA A 218 9.20 18.06 -10.22
CA ALA A 218 8.75 19.39 -10.65
C ALA A 218 8.67 19.53 -12.18
N GLN A 219 9.63 18.94 -12.91
CA GLN A 219 9.58 18.90 -14.39
C GLN A 219 8.41 18.05 -14.88
N TYR A 220 8.17 16.92 -14.23
CA TYR A 220 7.06 16.04 -14.59
C TYR A 220 5.70 16.73 -14.39
N ILE A 221 5.48 17.41 -13.26
CA ILE A 221 4.28 18.21 -13.01
C ILE A 221 4.11 19.27 -14.10
N ALA A 222 5.16 20.06 -14.37
CA ALA A 222 5.09 21.20 -15.29
C ALA A 222 4.69 20.81 -16.73
N ARG A 223 4.97 19.53 -17.13
CA ARG A 223 4.60 19.06 -18.47
C ARG A 223 3.26 18.30 -18.51
N THR A 224 2.68 17.95 -17.34
CA THR A 224 1.50 17.06 -17.29
C THR A 224 0.27 17.73 -16.71
N VAL A 225 0.41 18.76 -15.84
CA VAL A 225 -0.71 19.34 -15.10
C VAL A 225 -0.80 20.84 -15.32
N ASP A 226 -1.93 21.32 -15.83
CA ASP A 226 -2.26 22.75 -15.86
C ASP A 226 -3.04 23.15 -14.60
N SER A 227 -2.30 23.45 -13.53
CA SER A 227 -2.88 23.84 -12.24
C SER A 227 -3.78 25.08 -12.36
N LYS A 228 -3.43 26.04 -13.21
CA LYS A 228 -4.23 27.25 -13.40
C LYS A 228 -5.56 26.94 -14.06
N ALA A 229 -5.60 26.07 -15.06
CA ALA A 229 -6.84 25.66 -15.71
C ALA A 229 -7.78 24.95 -14.73
N ILE A 230 -7.26 24.07 -13.87
CA ILE A 230 -8.04 23.40 -12.82
C ILE A 230 -8.62 24.43 -11.84
N LEU A 231 -7.79 25.32 -11.30
CA LEU A 231 -8.21 26.33 -10.33
C LEU A 231 -9.18 27.36 -10.91
N SER A 232 -9.14 27.63 -12.23
CA SER A 232 -10.06 28.54 -12.91
C SER A 232 -11.52 28.03 -12.93
N ARG A 233 -11.77 26.79 -12.60
CA ARG A 233 -13.12 26.27 -12.37
C ARG A 233 -13.70 26.76 -11.03
N LEU A 234 -12.84 26.89 -10.00
CA LEU A 234 -13.22 27.38 -8.67
C LEU A 234 -13.20 28.91 -8.59
N PHE A 235 -12.21 29.53 -9.19
CA PHE A 235 -11.90 30.97 -9.05
C PHE A 235 -12.05 31.71 -10.37
N ARG A 236 -12.66 32.90 -10.37
CA ARG A 236 -12.77 33.77 -11.55
C ARG A 236 -11.38 34.25 -12.01
N ASP A 237 -10.50 34.47 -11.05
CA ASP A 237 -9.10 34.82 -11.23
C ASP A 237 -8.27 33.93 -10.30
N ALA A 238 -7.64 32.89 -10.88
CA ALA A 238 -6.83 31.94 -10.13
C ALA A 238 -5.55 32.58 -9.55
N ASP A 239 -4.93 33.54 -10.27
CA ASP A 239 -3.73 34.20 -9.82
C ASP A 239 -4.00 35.17 -8.64
N LYS A 240 -5.21 35.72 -8.55
CA LYS A 240 -5.68 36.50 -7.40
C LYS A 240 -5.96 35.59 -6.19
N ALA A 241 -6.48 34.40 -6.42
CA ALA A 241 -6.80 33.45 -5.35
C ALA A 241 -5.54 32.84 -4.73
N VAL A 242 -4.60 32.39 -5.58
CA VAL A 242 -3.38 31.69 -5.18
C VAL A 242 -2.21 32.12 -6.04
N ALA A 243 -1.07 32.46 -5.42
CA ALA A 243 0.15 32.80 -6.14
C ALA A 243 0.60 31.68 -7.08
N ALA A 244 1.11 32.00 -8.25
CA ALA A 244 1.39 31.05 -9.33
C ALA A 244 2.32 29.90 -8.88
N ASP A 245 3.31 30.19 -8.02
CA ASP A 245 4.23 29.20 -7.45
C ASP A 245 3.58 28.27 -6.38
N LYS A 246 2.33 28.54 -5.98
CA LYS A 246 1.55 27.79 -4.99
C LYS A 246 0.31 27.11 -5.58
N GLN A 247 0.04 27.29 -6.86
CA GLN A 247 -1.15 26.72 -7.50
C GLN A 247 -1.11 25.19 -7.51
N TRP A 248 0.06 24.61 -7.76
CA TRP A 248 0.22 23.15 -7.67
C TRP A 248 -0.06 22.63 -6.24
N ASP A 249 0.43 23.29 -5.21
CA ASP A 249 0.21 22.85 -3.83
C ASP A 249 -1.30 22.77 -3.53
N LEU A 250 -2.09 23.77 -3.94
CA LEU A 250 -3.54 23.75 -3.75
C LEU A 250 -4.22 22.68 -4.61
N VAL A 251 -3.83 22.49 -5.88
CA VAL A 251 -4.37 21.43 -6.74
C VAL A 251 -4.13 20.06 -6.12
N SER A 252 -2.93 19.81 -5.60
CA SER A 252 -2.61 18.53 -4.94
C SER A 252 -3.48 18.32 -3.69
N TYR A 253 -3.70 19.33 -2.86
CA TYR A 253 -4.59 19.25 -1.70
C TYR A 253 -6.03 18.97 -2.10
N LEU A 254 -6.55 19.63 -3.14
CA LEU A 254 -7.90 19.41 -3.66
C LEU A 254 -8.07 18.00 -4.21
N TRP A 255 -7.03 17.46 -4.88
CA TRP A 255 -7.04 16.08 -5.37
C TRP A 255 -7.01 15.07 -4.22
N PHE A 256 -6.07 15.21 -3.26
CA PHE A 256 -6.04 14.34 -2.08
C PHE A 256 -7.33 14.42 -1.27
N TYR A 257 -7.93 15.61 -1.15
CA TYR A 257 -9.24 15.78 -0.51
C TYR A 257 -10.33 14.99 -1.24
N ALA A 258 -10.41 15.13 -2.57
CA ALA A 258 -11.40 14.43 -3.39
C ALA A 258 -11.24 12.90 -3.29
N MET A 259 -10.00 12.39 -3.38
CA MET A 259 -9.71 10.95 -3.26
C MET A 259 -9.98 10.43 -1.85
N GLY A 260 -9.69 11.24 -0.83
CA GLY A 260 -9.90 10.90 0.58
C GLY A 260 -11.37 10.67 0.97
N MET A 261 -12.35 11.15 0.17
CA MET A 261 -13.78 10.90 0.41
C MET A 261 -14.12 9.40 0.44
N ASN A 262 -13.38 8.57 -0.30
CA ASN A 262 -13.52 7.13 -0.25
C ASN A 262 -13.32 6.53 1.15
N SER A 263 -12.56 7.20 1.99
CA SER A 263 -12.25 6.77 3.36
C SER A 263 -13.30 7.19 4.40
N LEU A 264 -14.25 8.04 4.03
CA LEU A 264 -15.26 8.62 4.94
C LEU A 264 -16.66 8.05 4.69
N ASP A 265 -17.51 8.09 5.72
CA ASP A 265 -18.94 7.74 5.61
C ASP A 265 -19.72 8.97 5.08
N THR A 266 -19.50 9.33 3.82
CA THR A 266 -20.18 10.46 3.15
C THR A 266 -20.53 10.09 1.71
N ASP A 267 -21.61 10.67 1.20
CA ASP A 267 -22.00 10.60 -0.22
C ASP A 267 -21.48 11.81 -1.02
N LEU A 268 -20.77 12.74 -0.36
CA LEU A 268 -20.18 13.89 -1.04
C LEU A 268 -19.04 13.45 -1.95
N SER A 269 -19.00 14.01 -3.14
CA SER A 269 -17.90 13.87 -4.10
C SER A 269 -17.33 15.24 -4.44
N PHE A 270 -16.03 15.27 -4.73
CA PHE A 270 -15.29 16.46 -5.14
C PHE A 270 -14.43 16.19 -6.39
N THR A 271 -14.63 15.03 -7.02
CA THR A 271 -13.93 14.66 -8.25
C THR A 271 -14.42 15.44 -9.46
N ASP A 272 -15.60 16.05 -9.39
CA ASP A 272 -16.19 16.92 -10.41
C ASP A 272 -15.42 18.21 -10.68
N LEU A 273 -14.42 18.52 -9.85
CA LEU A 273 -13.43 19.58 -10.12
C LEU A 273 -12.51 19.21 -11.28
N PHE A 274 -12.28 17.93 -11.53
CA PHE A 274 -11.28 17.41 -12.46
C PHE A 274 -11.95 16.72 -13.66
N THR A 275 -11.30 16.76 -14.81
CA THR A 275 -11.65 15.86 -15.93
C THR A 275 -11.05 14.48 -15.68
N ASP A 276 -11.54 13.46 -16.39
CA ASP A 276 -11.00 12.09 -16.32
C ASP A 276 -9.50 12.05 -16.68
N GLU A 277 -9.09 12.86 -17.67
CA GLU A 277 -7.68 12.95 -18.08
C GLU A 277 -6.82 13.59 -16.99
N GLU A 278 -7.30 14.66 -16.34
CA GLU A 278 -6.60 15.29 -15.22
C GLU A 278 -6.45 14.35 -14.04
N LEU A 279 -7.48 13.57 -13.72
CA LEU A 279 -7.39 12.56 -12.66
C LEU A 279 -6.32 11.51 -12.97
N ILE A 280 -6.21 11.06 -14.24
CA ILE A 280 -5.16 10.12 -14.67
C ILE A 280 -3.77 10.78 -14.53
N TYR A 281 -3.62 12.04 -14.95
CA TYR A 281 -2.34 12.75 -14.82
C TYR A 281 -1.95 13.00 -13.37
N LEU A 282 -2.89 13.41 -12.51
CA LEU A 282 -2.65 13.58 -11.08
C LEU A 282 -2.24 12.26 -10.42
N TRP A 283 -2.90 11.16 -10.76
CA TRP A 283 -2.50 9.83 -10.31
C TRP A 283 -1.09 9.43 -10.80
N LYS A 284 -0.71 9.75 -12.05
CA LYS A 284 0.64 9.51 -12.56
C LYS A 284 1.69 10.33 -11.81
N VAL A 285 1.38 11.59 -11.49
CA VAL A 285 2.27 12.48 -10.70
C VAL A 285 2.46 11.95 -9.29
N ASP A 286 1.39 11.50 -8.63
CA ASP A 286 1.46 10.85 -7.31
C ASP A 286 2.33 9.58 -7.35
N ASN A 287 2.14 8.72 -8.34
CA ASN A 287 2.98 7.52 -8.51
C ASN A 287 4.45 7.87 -8.73
N PHE A 288 4.75 8.92 -9.49
CA PHE A 288 6.12 9.37 -9.72
C PHE A 288 6.77 9.80 -8.41
N GLN A 289 6.10 10.65 -7.63
CA GLN A 289 6.58 11.08 -6.32
C GLN A 289 6.77 9.86 -5.40
N PHE A 290 5.74 9.03 -5.29
CA PHE A 290 5.75 7.87 -4.41
C PHE A 290 6.87 6.89 -4.74
N TYR A 291 7.12 6.58 -6.03
CA TYR A 291 8.24 5.75 -6.44
C TYR A 291 9.59 6.39 -6.10
N THR A 292 9.79 7.67 -6.43
CA THR A 292 11.07 8.35 -6.23
C THR A 292 11.43 8.58 -4.76
N GLU A 293 10.43 8.64 -3.88
CA GLU A 293 10.63 8.70 -2.42
C GLU A 293 10.91 7.33 -1.81
N ILE A 294 10.28 6.27 -2.32
CA ILE A 294 10.33 4.93 -1.73
C ILE A 294 11.51 4.11 -2.24
N TRP A 295 11.76 4.14 -3.57
CA TRP A 295 12.84 3.36 -4.18
C TRP A 295 14.20 3.56 -3.51
N PRO A 296 14.64 4.77 -3.17
CA PRO A 296 15.92 4.98 -2.50
C PRO A 296 16.07 4.21 -1.20
N THR A 297 14.98 3.94 -0.51
CA THR A 297 14.98 3.39 0.85
C THR A 297 14.71 1.89 0.92
N HIS A 298 14.33 1.22 -0.19
CA HIS A 298 13.79 -0.14 -0.13
C HIS A 298 14.74 -1.16 0.52
N ASN A 299 16.06 -1.07 0.29
CA ASN A 299 17.04 -1.95 0.92
C ASN A 299 17.14 -1.77 2.46
N GLY A 300 16.70 -0.63 2.99
CA GLY A 300 16.64 -0.37 4.43
C GLY A 300 15.52 -1.12 5.17
N TYR A 301 14.70 -1.87 4.44
CA TYR A 301 13.59 -2.66 5.03
C TYR A 301 13.94 -4.13 5.28
N GLN A 302 15.19 -4.53 5.07
CA GLN A 302 15.71 -5.86 5.43
C GLN A 302 15.41 -6.26 6.89
N PRO A 303 15.45 -5.39 7.91
CA PRO A 303 15.12 -5.78 9.28
C PRO A 303 13.73 -6.38 9.44
N ILE A 304 12.73 -5.95 8.65
CA ILE A 304 11.39 -6.55 8.65
C ILE A 304 11.46 -7.99 8.11
N LEU A 305 12.20 -8.19 7.03
CA LEU A 305 12.37 -9.51 6.42
C LEU A 305 13.09 -10.47 7.35
N HIS A 306 14.14 -10.01 8.05
CA HIS A 306 14.85 -10.78 9.06
C HIS A 306 13.93 -11.18 10.23
N ASP A 307 13.05 -10.26 10.70
CA ASP A 307 12.06 -10.59 11.74
C ASP A 307 11.02 -11.60 11.23
N ILE A 308 10.57 -11.50 9.98
CA ILE A 308 9.68 -12.49 9.35
C ILE A 308 10.35 -13.85 9.31
N ILE A 309 11.61 -13.92 8.87
CA ILE A 309 12.38 -15.18 8.78
C ILE A 309 12.57 -15.79 10.16
N ALA A 310 13.04 -15.02 11.13
CA ALA A 310 13.32 -15.51 12.49
C ALA A 310 12.05 -16.08 13.17
N LYS A 311 10.93 -15.37 13.03
CA LYS A 311 9.65 -15.85 13.61
C LYS A 311 9.10 -17.06 12.88
N ALA A 312 9.23 -17.12 11.55
CA ALA A 312 8.82 -18.30 10.80
C ALA A 312 9.64 -19.54 11.17
N ASP A 313 10.98 -19.39 11.31
CA ASP A 313 11.85 -20.51 11.73
C ASP A 313 11.52 -20.99 13.16
N ASP A 314 11.21 -20.06 14.11
CA ASP A 314 10.75 -20.43 15.45
C ASP A 314 9.41 -21.20 15.41
N ARG A 315 8.44 -20.77 14.58
CA ARG A 315 7.16 -21.45 14.38
C ARG A 315 7.33 -22.84 13.75
N ILE A 316 8.25 -22.96 12.79
CA ILE A 316 8.57 -24.25 12.14
C ILE A 316 9.21 -25.19 13.17
N ALA A 317 10.20 -24.74 13.94
CA ALA A 317 10.93 -25.54 14.91
C ALA A 317 10.03 -25.96 16.09
N SER A 318 9.20 -25.05 16.62
CA SER A 318 8.31 -25.34 17.76
C SER A 318 7.06 -26.09 17.36
N GLY A 319 6.68 -26.09 16.07
CA GLY A 319 5.43 -26.68 15.58
C GLY A 319 4.16 -25.95 16.05
N ARG A 320 4.27 -24.77 16.68
CA ARG A 320 3.15 -23.96 17.17
C ARG A 320 2.31 -23.43 16.01
N VAL A 321 0.99 -23.44 16.22
CA VAL A 321 0.01 -22.94 15.24
C VAL A 321 -0.43 -21.52 15.63
N GLY A 322 -0.57 -20.62 14.66
CA GLY A 322 -1.02 -19.27 14.91
C GLY A 322 -0.52 -18.23 13.90
N ALA A 323 -0.44 -16.98 14.32
CA ALA A 323 -0.05 -15.89 13.43
C ALA A 323 0.80 -14.83 14.16
N ASP A 324 1.69 -14.20 13.40
CA ASP A 324 2.42 -13.01 13.78
C ASP A 324 1.98 -11.84 12.87
N LEU A 325 1.35 -10.82 13.47
CA LEU A 325 0.67 -9.74 12.78
C LEU A 325 1.40 -8.42 13.01
N ARG A 326 1.83 -7.77 11.93
CA ARG A 326 2.45 -6.45 11.94
C ARG A 326 1.55 -5.44 11.27
N PHE A 327 1.43 -4.24 11.87
CA PHE A 327 0.61 -3.17 11.31
C PHE A 327 1.43 -1.88 11.19
N GLY A 328 1.35 -1.23 10.03
CA GLY A 328 2.12 -0.04 9.73
C GLY A 328 1.55 0.74 8.54
N HIS A 329 2.38 0.99 7.53
CA HIS A 329 2.13 1.99 6.50
C HIS A 329 2.40 1.45 5.08
N ASP A 330 1.89 2.17 4.07
CA ASP A 330 2.15 1.97 2.63
C ASP A 330 3.64 2.06 2.30
N TYR A 331 4.30 3.11 2.81
CA TYR A 331 5.76 3.32 2.69
C TYR A 331 6.61 2.31 3.49
N THR A 332 6.00 1.19 3.88
CA THR A 332 6.66 -0.02 4.37
C THR A 332 6.34 -1.23 3.50
N ILE A 333 5.07 -1.39 3.10
CA ILE A 333 4.67 -2.54 2.25
C ILE A 333 5.32 -2.42 0.87
N LEU A 334 5.31 -1.22 0.27
CA LEU A 334 5.88 -1.02 -1.05
C LEU A 334 7.39 -1.30 -1.10
N PRO A 335 8.25 -0.75 -0.19
CA PRO A 335 9.66 -1.13 -0.18
C PRO A 335 9.89 -2.62 0.13
N LEU A 336 9.05 -3.26 0.94
CA LEU A 336 9.13 -4.70 1.17
C LEU A 336 8.80 -5.49 -0.12
N MET A 337 7.82 -5.04 -0.90
CA MET A 337 7.51 -5.62 -2.22
C MET A 337 8.67 -5.44 -3.20
N MET A 338 9.31 -4.26 -3.22
CA MET A 338 10.49 -3.96 -4.05
C MET A 338 11.67 -4.85 -3.65
N LEU A 339 11.95 -4.97 -2.35
CA LEU A 339 13.03 -5.80 -1.81
C LEU A 339 12.86 -7.30 -2.16
N LEU A 340 11.63 -7.77 -2.13
CA LEU A 340 11.26 -9.16 -2.44
C LEU A 340 11.04 -9.40 -3.93
N ASP A 341 11.01 -8.35 -4.74
CA ASP A 341 10.67 -8.41 -6.17
C ASP A 341 9.28 -9.08 -6.39
N VAL A 342 8.32 -8.70 -5.56
CA VAL A 342 6.94 -9.21 -5.65
C VAL A 342 6.34 -8.75 -6.99
N ASN A 343 5.84 -9.70 -7.78
CA ASN A 343 5.24 -9.45 -9.10
C ASN A 343 6.15 -8.68 -10.09
N GLY A 344 7.48 -8.72 -9.88
CA GLY A 344 8.45 -8.04 -10.76
C GLY A 344 8.72 -6.57 -10.38
N LEU A 345 8.40 -6.15 -9.15
CA LEU A 345 8.55 -4.74 -8.71
C LEU A 345 10.00 -4.35 -8.33
N GLY A 346 10.90 -5.31 -8.27
CA GLY A 346 12.28 -5.14 -7.76
C GLY A 346 13.31 -4.69 -8.80
N HIS A 347 12.91 -3.97 -9.85
CA HIS A 347 13.84 -3.48 -10.87
C HIS A 347 13.85 -1.96 -10.97
N ASP A 348 14.95 -1.41 -11.49
CA ASP A 348 15.07 0.02 -11.74
C ASP A 348 14.11 0.49 -12.83
N ILE A 349 13.41 1.59 -12.57
CA ILE A 349 12.62 2.31 -13.57
C ILE A 349 13.48 3.47 -14.10
N LEU A 350 13.55 3.61 -15.42
CA LEU A 350 14.46 4.54 -16.09
C LEU A 350 13.76 5.81 -16.61
N SER A 351 12.44 5.80 -16.71
CA SER A 351 11.63 6.91 -17.19
C SER A 351 10.39 7.10 -16.31
N ALA A 352 9.99 8.35 -16.09
CA ALA A 352 8.75 8.67 -15.38
C ALA A 352 7.51 8.02 -16.04
N ASP A 353 7.50 7.92 -17.36
CA ASP A 353 6.38 7.35 -18.11
C ASP A 353 6.28 5.81 -17.99
N GLU A 354 7.33 5.13 -17.46
CA GLU A 354 7.30 3.69 -17.16
C GLU A 354 6.69 3.38 -15.79
N ILE A 355 6.71 4.34 -14.84
CA ILE A 355 6.24 4.12 -13.47
C ILE A 355 4.81 3.56 -13.44
N PRO A 356 3.82 4.10 -14.19
CA PRO A 356 2.45 3.61 -14.18
C PRO A 356 2.27 2.14 -14.55
N TYR A 357 3.25 1.54 -15.21
CA TYR A 357 3.20 0.13 -15.63
C TYR A 357 3.84 -0.82 -14.61
N TRP A 358 4.78 -0.32 -13.79
CA TRP A 358 5.57 -1.14 -12.88
C TRP A 358 5.30 -0.87 -11.41
N SER A 359 5.00 0.37 -11.06
CA SER A 359 4.76 0.77 -9.67
C SER A 359 3.47 1.57 -9.58
N GLN A 360 2.39 0.89 -9.21
CA GLN A 360 1.08 1.52 -9.04
C GLN A 360 0.78 1.68 -7.56
N SER A 361 0.50 2.92 -7.14
CA SER A 361 0.21 3.27 -5.75
C SER A 361 -1.05 2.55 -5.22
N TYR A 362 -2.01 2.21 -6.08
CA TYR A 362 -3.19 1.41 -5.69
C TYR A 362 -2.86 -0.04 -5.30
N ASN A 363 -1.63 -0.54 -5.52
CA ASN A 363 -1.19 -1.85 -5.01
C ASN A 363 -0.91 -1.84 -3.50
N VAL A 364 -0.79 -0.64 -2.92
CA VAL A 364 -0.66 -0.45 -1.47
C VAL A 364 -1.82 0.41 -0.92
N PRO A 365 -3.09 0.02 -1.18
CA PRO A 365 -4.27 0.79 -0.80
C PRO A 365 -4.45 0.88 0.72
N MET A 366 -5.43 1.65 1.19
CA MET A 366 -5.85 1.60 2.60
C MET A 366 -6.20 0.17 3.01
N GLY A 367 -5.57 -0.33 4.09
CA GLY A 367 -5.71 -1.72 4.51
C GLY A 367 -4.94 -2.73 3.67
N ALA A 368 -4.02 -2.27 2.80
CA ALA A 368 -3.11 -3.16 2.06
C ALA A 368 -2.42 -4.15 2.99
N ASN A 369 -2.16 -5.35 2.49
CA ASN A 369 -1.54 -6.37 3.31
C ASN A 369 -0.73 -7.37 2.48
N ILE A 370 0.36 -7.86 3.07
CA ILE A 370 1.15 -8.97 2.55
C ILE A 370 1.16 -10.10 3.58
N HIS A 371 0.85 -11.32 3.14
CA HIS A 371 0.86 -12.51 3.99
C HIS A 371 1.85 -13.54 3.46
N PHE A 372 2.67 -14.08 4.36
CA PHE A 372 3.42 -15.30 4.14
C PHE A 372 2.65 -16.42 4.83
N VAL A 373 2.05 -17.33 4.06
CA VAL A 373 1.21 -18.41 4.57
C VAL A 373 1.97 -19.72 4.48
N PHE A 374 2.22 -20.37 5.62
CA PHE A 374 3.11 -21.52 5.75
C PHE A 374 2.37 -22.84 5.86
N TYR A 375 2.92 -23.85 5.20
CA TYR A 375 2.37 -25.19 5.09
C TYR A 375 3.42 -26.24 5.46
N ARG A 376 2.99 -27.24 6.22
CA ARG A 376 3.84 -28.37 6.60
C ARG A 376 3.25 -29.71 6.20
N ALA A 377 4.11 -30.70 5.93
CA ALA A 377 3.76 -32.09 5.73
C ALA A 377 4.82 -32.97 6.40
N LYS A 378 4.43 -34.23 6.80
CA LYS A 378 5.36 -35.14 7.47
C LYS A 378 6.52 -35.50 6.53
N ASN A 379 7.76 -35.31 7.00
CA ASN A 379 9.00 -35.64 6.29
C ASN A 379 9.12 -34.94 4.91
N LYS A 380 8.59 -33.73 4.78
CA LYS A 380 8.71 -32.90 3.56
C LYS A 380 9.19 -31.49 3.92
N PRO A 381 9.82 -30.77 2.98
CA PRO A 381 10.17 -29.37 3.17
C PRO A 381 8.96 -28.52 3.56
N THR A 382 9.20 -27.45 4.34
CA THR A 382 8.16 -26.45 4.60
C THR A 382 7.94 -25.62 3.34
N LEU A 383 6.67 -25.53 2.94
CA LEU A 383 6.26 -24.65 1.84
C LEU A 383 5.58 -23.40 2.38
N PHE A 384 5.66 -22.33 1.61
CA PHE A 384 4.88 -21.13 1.87
C PHE A 384 4.34 -20.55 0.55
N LYS A 385 3.36 -19.67 0.66
CA LYS A 385 2.93 -18.80 -0.45
C LYS A 385 2.80 -17.38 0.05
N VAL A 386 2.91 -16.41 -0.87
CA VAL A 386 2.70 -14.99 -0.59
C VAL A 386 1.35 -14.56 -1.12
N LEU A 387 0.61 -13.81 -0.31
CA LEU A 387 -0.59 -13.11 -0.75
C LEU A 387 -0.35 -11.61 -0.63
N LEU A 388 -0.72 -10.86 -1.68
CA LEU A 388 -0.78 -9.42 -1.67
C LEU A 388 -2.25 -8.99 -1.77
N ASN A 389 -2.75 -8.23 -0.81
CA ASN A 389 -4.15 -7.77 -0.74
C ASN A 389 -5.18 -8.92 -0.80
N GLY A 390 -4.74 -10.13 -0.44
CA GLY A 390 -5.56 -11.36 -0.45
C GLY A 390 -5.36 -12.24 -1.68
N GLU A 391 -4.71 -11.78 -2.73
CA GLU A 391 -4.43 -12.52 -3.96
C GLU A 391 -3.04 -13.14 -3.97
N GLU A 392 -2.88 -14.28 -4.66
CA GLU A 392 -1.60 -14.99 -4.75
C GLU A 392 -0.59 -14.20 -5.57
N ALA A 393 0.54 -13.84 -4.96
CA ALA A 393 1.60 -13.04 -5.56
C ALA A 393 2.80 -13.91 -5.99
N ARG A 394 3.54 -13.43 -6.99
CA ARG A 394 4.75 -14.10 -7.50
C ARG A 394 6.00 -13.57 -6.81
N LEU A 395 6.92 -14.50 -6.51
CA LEU A 395 8.30 -14.19 -6.15
C LEU A 395 9.25 -14.68 -7.25
N PRO A 396 10.44 -14.10 -7.40
CA PRO A 396 11.46 -14.54 -8.36
C PRO A 396 12.21 -15.80 -7.85
N LEU A 397 11.45 -16.79 -7.42
CA LEU A 397 11.92 -18.09 -6.96
C LEU A 397 11.39 -19.18 -7.89
N ALA A 398 12.28 -20.14 -8.23
CA ALA A 398 11.86 -21.30 -8.99
C ALA A 398 10.90 -22.18 -8.18
N THR A 399 9.82 -22.60 -8.82
CA THR A 399 8.87 -23.56 -8.24
C THR A 399 8.11 -24.30 -9.33
N ASP A 400 7.91 -25.61 -9.13
CA ASP A 400 7.06 -26.46 -10.00
C ASP A 400 5.59 -26.46 -9.54
N ASN A 401 5.30 -25.82 -8.41
CA ASN A 401 3.98 -25.87 -7.74
C ASN A 401 3.45 -24.47 -7.41
N TRP A 402 3.58 -23.49 -8.33
CA TRP A 402 3.03 -22.17 -8.06
C TRP A 402 1.58 -22.24 -7.57
N PRO A 403 1.24 -21.50 -6.50
CA PRO A 403 1.93 -20.40 -5.84
C PRO A 403 2.80 -20.80 -4.62
N TYR A 404 3.17 -22.06 -4.48
CA TYR A 404 3.92 -22.59 -3.33
C TYR A 404 5.42 -22.57 -3.62
N TYR A 405 6.18 -22.06 -2.67
CA TYR A 405 7.64 -21.94 -2.70
C TYR A 405 8.27 -22.72 -1.55
N ASP A 406 9.48 -23.20 -1.75
CA ASP A 406 10.29 -23.84 -0.71
C ASP A 406 10.86 -22.76 0.25
N TRP A 407 10.73 -22.99 1.57
CA TRP A 407 11.16 -22.03 2.58
C TRP A 407 12.68 -21.91 2.65
N GLU A 408 13.44 -23.00 2.48
CA GLU A 408 14.91 -22.96 2.47
C GLU A 408 15.45 -22.22 1.23
N ALA A 409 14.80 -22.39 0.07
CA ALA A 409 15.14 -21.61 -1.11
C ALA A 409 14.90 -20.10 -0.91
N PHE A 410 13.83 -19.73 -0.20
CA PHE A 410 13.57 -18.34 0.16
C PHE A 410 14.68 -17.78 1.07
N LYS A 411 15.04 -18.49 2.14
CA LYS A 411 16.11 -18.07 3.06
C LYS A 411 17.47 -17.99 2.36
N ALA A 412 17.78 -18.88 1.45
CA ALA A 412 19.03 -18.85 0.67
C ALA A 412 19.15 -17.57 -0.16
N ARG A 413 18.05 -17.00 -0.63
CA ARG A 413 18.02 -15.77 -1.41
C ARG A 413 17.97 -14.50 -0.54
N TYR A 414 17.13 -14.50 0.50
CA TYR A 414 16.76 -13.29 1.25
C TYR A 414 17.23 -13.27 2.71
N GLY A 415 17.78 -14.33 3.22
CA GLY A 415 18.22 -14.45 4.62
C GLY A 415 19.69 -14.04 4.89
N ARG A 416 20.33 -13.32 3.95
CA ARG A 416 21.72 -12.86 4.07
C ARG A 416 21.83 -11.48 4.65
#